data_0b6a60d32bf8661db1d45b4dd96dc39c
#
_entry.id   0b6a60d32bf8661db1d45b4dd96dc39c
#
_cell.length_a   1.000
_cell.length_b   1.000
_cell.length_c   1.000
_cell.angle_alpha   90.00
_cell.angle_beta   90.00
_cell.angle_gamma   90.00
#
_symmetry.space_group_name_H-M   'P 1'
#
loop_
_entity.id
_entity.type
_entity.pdbx_description
1 polymer ?
#
loop_
_entity_poly.entity_id
_entity_poly.type
_entity_poly.pdbx_seq_one_letter_code
_entity_poly.pdbx_strand_id
1 'polypeptide(L)'
;MDDKAMLHRYLRENRDSLLSKLDRLSEYDARRPLTATGTNVAGLVKHVASVQLDYLGEVFDRPHGRSLPWFADDAEPNADLWVPADESLDDVRELHAFSAAHADATIAALPLDAPGRVPWWRPESADVTLHRVLVHLVAETARHAGHADILRETIDGAVGSRPDDPNLPFHDGDAWSAYRARVEDAARTAAGRGTAG
;
A
#
# COMPACT_ATOMS: atom_id res chain seq x y z
N MET A 1 3.45 25.49 1.25
CA MET A 1 3.54 24.19 1.92
C MET A 1 5.00 23.84 1.89
N ASP A 2 5.59 23.51 3.04
CA ASP A 2 6.97 23.06 3.11
C ASP A 2 7.10 21.58 2.69
N ASP A 3 8.34 21.12 2.46
CA ASP A 3 8.60 19.76 1.96
C ASP A 3 8.10 18.68 2.91
N LYS A 4 8.20 18.91 4.23
CA LYS A 4 7.71 17.96 5.25
C LYS A 4 6.19 17.80 5.17
N ALA A 5 5.46 18.91 5.10
CA ALA A 5 4.01 18.89 4.96
C ALA A 5 3.56 18.28 3.63
N MET A 6 4.35 18.46 2.57
CA MET A 6 4.08 17.84 1.26
C MET A 6 4.26 16.32 1.31
N LEU A 7 5.38 15.82 1.83
CA LEU A 7 5.64 14.39 1.98
C LEU A 7 4.60 13.72 2.87
N HIS A 8 4.26 14.35 4.00
CA HIS A 8 3.23 13.85 4.91
C HIS A 8 1.86 13.77 4.22
N ARG A 9 1.49 14.77 3.43
CA ARG A 9 0.24 14.77 2.66
C ARG A 9 0.20 13.60 1.68
N TYR A 10 1.25 13.39 0.87
CA TYR A 10 1.29 12.28 -0.08
C TYR A 10 1.24 10.91 0.62
N LEU A 11 1.92 10.76 1.76
CA LEU A 11 1.84 9.54 2.54
C LEU A 11 0.40 9.25 3.01
N ARG A 12 -0.28 10.27 3.54
CA ARG A 12 -1.68 10.15 3.96
C ARG A 12 -2.62 9.82 2.80
N GLU A 13 -2.50 10.53 1.68
CA GLU A 13 -3.32 10.28 0.48
C GLU A 13 -3.16 8.82 -0.02
N ASN A 14 -1.94 8.29 -0.02
CA ASN A 14 -1.69 6.91 -0.41
C ASN A 14 -2.24 5.89 0.61
N ARG A 15 -2.13 6.17 1.92
CA ARG A 15 -2.72 5.34 2.98
C ARG A 15 -4.24 5.27 2.87
N ASP A 16 -4.87 6.44 2.69
CA ASP A 16 -6.32 6.54 2.56
C ASP A 16 -6.82 5.82 1.29
N SER A 17 -6.09 5.98 0.19
CA SER A 17 -6.34 5.24 -1.05
C SER A 17 -6.28 3.74 -0.84
N LEU A 18 -5.20 3.22 -0.23
CA LEU A 18 -5.04 1.79 0.03
C LEU A 18 -6.14 1.25 0.95
N LEU A 19 -6.42 1.93 2.07
CA LEU A 19 -7.45 1.50 3.02
C LEU A 19 -8.84 1.44 2.37
N SER A 20 -9.17 2.40 1.50
CA SER A 20 -10.47 2.45 0.81
C SER A 20 -10.74 1.22 -0.07
N LYS A 21 -9.70 0.47 -0.46
CA LYS A 21 -9.86 -0.77 -1.24
C LYS A 21 -10.49 -1.92 -0.44
N LEU A 22 -10.56 -1.81 0.88
CA LEU A 22 -11.32 -2.74 1.73
C LEU A 22 -12.81 -2.40 1.83
N ASP A 23 -13.23 -1.21 1.36
CA ASP A 23 -14.61 -0.77 1.55
C ASP A 23 -15.60 -1.65 0.79
N ARG A 24 -16.63 -2.13 1.51
CA ARG A 24 -17.70 -3.00 1.01
C ARG A 24 -17.25 -4.38 0.51
N LEU A 25 -15.97 -4.77 0.66
CA LEU A 25 -15.56 -6.13 0.39
C LEU A 25 -16.03 -7.07 1.49
N SER A 26 -16.41 -8.29 1.08
CA SER A 26 -16.61 -9.40 2.01
C SER A 26 -15.26 -9.83 2.62
N GLU A 27 -15.31 -10.52 3.78
CA GLU A 27 -14.12 -11.16 4.37
C GLU A 27 -13.40 -12.06 3.36
N TYR A 28 -14.16 -12.84 2.59
CA TYR A 28 -13.59 -13.73 1.57
C TYR A 28 -12.92 -12.94 0.44
N ASP A 29 -13.59 -11.95 -0.14
CA ASP A 29 -13.04 -11.21 -1.29
C ASP A 29 -11.82 -10.38 -0.93
N ALA A 30 -11.78 -9.83 0.29
CA ALA A 30 -10.63 -9.07 0.76
C ALA A 30 -9.38 -9.94 0.99
N ARG A 31 -9.56 -11.25 1.33
CA ARG A 31 -8.49 -12.15 1.78
C ARG A 31 -8.08 -13.22 0.77
N ARG A 32 -8.97 -13.58 -0.17
CA ARG A 32 -8.66 -14.64 -1.15
C ARG A 32 -7.47 -14.26 -2.01
N PRO A 33 -6.59 -15.23 -2.37
CA PRO A 33 -5.46 -14.99 -3.24
C PRO A 33 -5.94 -14.64 -4.66
N LEU A 34 -5.45 -13.53 -5.20
CA LEU A 34 -5.84 -13.01 -6.52
C LEU A 34 -4.72 -13.13 -7.55
N THR A 35 -3.52 -13.49 -7.10
CA THR A 35 -2.35 -13.72 -7.94
C THR A 35 -1.73 -15.08 -7.63
N ALA A 36 -0.85 -15.59 -8.51
CA ALA A 36 -0.12 -16.83 -8.27
C ALA A 36 0.76 -16.80 -7.00
N THR A 37 1.14 -15.61 -6.54
CA THR A 37 1.94 -15.41 -5.32
C THR A 37 1.09 -15.14 -4.07
N GLY A 38 -0.24 -15.20 -4.18
CA GLY A 38 -1.16 -15.06 -3.05
C GLY A 38 -1.53 -13.63 -2.67
N THR A 39 -1.15 -12.63 -3.45
CA THR A 39 -1.45 -11.23 -3.14
C THR A 39 -2.96 -11.01 -2.99
N ASN A 40 -3.36 -10.32 -1.93
CA ASN A 40 -4.74 -10.03 -1.58
C ASN A 40 -4.85 -8.63 -0.95
N VAL A 41 -6.03 -8.02 -0.97
CA VAL A 41 -6.22 -6.63 -0.54
C VAL A 41 -5.96 -6.43 0.95
N ALA A 42 -6.49 -7.33 1.79
CA ALA A 42 -6.33 -7.23 3.25
C ALA A 42 -4.87 -7.37 3.69
N GLY A 43 -4.13 -8.29 3.07
CA GLY A 43 -2.69 -8.46 3.31
C GLY A 43 -1.89 -7.22 2.94
N LEU A 44 -2.20 -6.55 1.83
CA LEU A 44 -1.52 -5.32 1.45
C LEU A 44 -1.74 -4.20 2.48
N VAL A 45 -2.95 -4.05 3.02
CA VAL A 45 -3.25 -3.06 4.07
C VAL A 45 -2.51 -3.40 5.37
N LYS A 46 -2.52 -4.67 5.79
CA LYS A 46 -1.79 -5.15 6.97
C LYS A 46 -0.29 -4.91 6.84
N HIS A 47 0.29 -5.27 5.70
CA HIS A 47 1.70 -5.07 5.40
C HIS A 47 2.11 -3.60 5.52
N VAL A 48 1.44 -2.71 4.78
CA VAL A 48 1.78 -1.28 4.79
C VAL A 48 1.63 -0.66 6.18
N ALA A 49 0.58 -1.03 6.93
CA ALA A 49 0.41 -0.57 8.29
C ALA A 49 1.56 -1.03 9.22
N SER A 50 1.99 -2.27 9.10
CA SER A 50 3.07 -2.86 9.88
C SER A 50 4.43 -2.24 9.56
N VAL A 51 4.78 -2.17 8.28
CA VAL A 51 6.01 -1.54 7.79
C VAL A 51 6.12 -0.09 8.24
N GLN A 52 5.03 0.67 8.17
CA GLN A 52 5.01 2.06 8.61
C GLN A 52 5.27 2.20 10.10
N LEU A 53 4.77 1.29 10.95
CA LEU A 53 5.03 1.28 12.38
C LEU A 53 6.53 1.12 12.69
N ASP A 54 7.20 0.17 12.04
CA ASP A 54 8.63 -0.05 12.25
C ASP A 54 9.46 1.15 11.76
N TYR A 55 9.17 1.65 10.55
CA TYR A 55 9.93 2.76 9.97
C TYR A 55 9.75 4.10 10.70
N LEU A 56 8.57 4.39 11.25
CA LEU A 56 8.29 5.63 11.96
C LEU A 56 8.24 5.44 13.49
N GLY A 57 8.53 4.23 13.95
CA GLY A 57 8.70 3.86 15.35
C GLY A 57 10.16 3.57 15.68
N GLU A 58 10.56 2.31 15.52
CA GLU A 58 11.86 1.80 15.95
C GLU A 58 13.06 2.54 15.32
N VAL A 59 12.95 2.91 14.04
CA VAL A 59 14.02 3.62 13.31
C VAL A 59 14.40 4.96 13.96
N PHE A 60 13.46 5.59 14.68
CA PHE A 60 13.64 6.91 15.32
C PHE A 60 13.55 6.88 16.85
N ASP A 61 13.82 5.72 17.48
CA ASP A 61 13.70 5.54 18.93
C ASP A 61 12.35 5.98 19.50
N ARG A 62 11.29 5.72 18.74
CA ARG A 62 9.89 6.03 19.10
C ARG A 62 9.01 4.76 19.07
N PRO A 63 9.30 3.79 19.95
CA PRO A 63 8.65 2.49 19.88
C PRO A 63 7.13 2.63 19.99
N HIS A 64 6.41 1.91 19.13
CA HIS A 64 4.94 1.94 19.09
C HIS A 64 4.29 1.04 20.16
N GLY A 65 5.07 0.18 20.82
CA GLY A 65 4.60 -0.64 21.94
C GLY A 65 3.61 -1.76 21.58
N ARG A 66 3.35 -2.00 20.30
CA ARG A 66 2.45 -3.04 19.81
C ARG A 66 3.27 -4.25 19.35
N SER A 67 2.82 -5.47 19.67
CA SER A 67 3.42 -6.68 19.14
C SER A 67 3.04 -6.87 17.67
N LEU A 68 4.03 -7.17 16.83
CA LEU A 68 3.87 -7.53 15.43
C LEU A 68 4.46 -8.94 15.24
N PRO A 69 3.74 -10.01 15.61
CA PRO A 69 4.28 -11.36 15.62
C PRO A 69 4.70 -11.86 14.23
N TRP A 70 4.16 -11.30 13.18
CA TRP A 70 4.55 -11.60 11.80
C TRP A 70 5.90 -11.02 11.37
N PHE A 71 6.55 -10.19 12.21
CA PHE A 71 7.92 -9.71 12.04
C PHE A 71 8.93 -10.34 13.03
N ALA A 72 8.51 -11.31 13.83
CA ALA A 72 9.40 -12.06 14.69
C ALA A 72 10.40 -12.89 13.86
N ASP A 73 11.57 -13.18 14.44
CA ASP A 73 12.66 -13.92 13.77
C ASP A 73 12.23 -15.33 13.31
N ASP A 74 11.24 -15.93 13.98
CA ASP A 74 10.68 -17.24 13.69
C ASP A 74 9.35 -17.18 12.92
N ALA A 75 8.90 -16.00 12.49
CA ALA A 75 7.69 -15.85 11.71
C ALA A 75 7.83 -16.51 10.33
N GLU A 76 6.70 -17.01 9.81
CA GLU A 76 6.66 -17.53 8.45
C GLU A 76 6.94 -16.40 7.42
N PRO A 77 7.64 -16.71 6.31
CA PRO A 77 7.84 -15.73 5.25
C PRO A 77 6.52 -15.14 4.75
N ASN A 78 6.46 -13.82 4.64
CA ASN A 78 5.26 -13.07 4.21
C ASN A 78 4.05 -13.19 5.15
N ALA A 79 4.25 -13.48 6.44
CA ALA A 79 3.17 -13.55 7.42
C ALA A 79 2.42 -12.22 7.59
N ASP A 80 3.03 -11.13 7.22
CA ASP A 80 2.46 -9.78 7.17
C ASP A 80 1.60 -9.51 5.90
N LEU A 81 1.73 -10.35 4.86
CA LEU A 81 1.05 -10.16 3.56
C LEU A 81 -0.29 -10.95 3.44
N TRP A 82 -0.77 -11.51 4.54
CA TRP A 82 -2.07 -12.16 4.60
C TRP A 82 -2.67 -12.06 6.00
N VAL A 83 -3.97 -12.33 6.09
CA VAL A 83 -4.73 -12.19 7.35
C VAL A 83 -5.21 -13.58 7.74
N PRO A 84 -4.78 -14.16 8.88
CA PRO A 84 -5.23 -15.46 9.35
C PRO A 84 -6.71 -15.47 9.73
N ALA A 85 -7.30 -16.66 9.86
CA ALA A 85 -8.75 -16.82 10.02
C ALA A 85 -9.29 -16.26 11.34
N ASP A 86 -8.46 -16.15 12.35
CA ASP A 86 -8.75 -15.61 13.68
C ASP A 86 -8.55 -14.09 13.82
N GLU A 87 -8.05 -13.42 12.77
CA GLU A 87 -7.91 -11.98 12.67
C GLU A 87 -9.01 -11.45 11.71
N SER A 88 -9.74 -10.41 12.09
CA SER A 88 -10.83 -9.83 11.30
C SER A 88 -10.36 -8.69 10.40
N LEU A 89 -11.18 -8.27 9.42
CA LEU A 89 -10.92 -7.02 8.67
C LEU A 89 -10.98 -5.78 9.57
N ASP A 90 -11.74 -5.82 10.66
CA ASP A 90 -11.78 -4.73 11.63
C ASP A 90 -10.48 -4.63 12.40
N ASP A 91 -9.82 -5.75 12.71
CA ASP A 91 -8.47 -5.74 13.30
C ASP A 91 -7.44 -5.13 12.35
N VAL A 92 -7.53 -5.43 11.04
CA VAL A 92 -6.67 -4.82 10.01
C VAL A 92 -6.92 -3.31 9.91
N ARG A 93 -8.18 -2.87 9.95
CA ARG A 93 -8.53 -1.44 9.95
C ARG A 93 -8.01 -0.73 11.20
N GLU A 94 -8.12 -1.37 12.36
CA GLU A 94 -7.62 -0.86 13.63
C GLU A 94 -6.09 -0.75 13.62
N LEU A 95 -5.39 -1.77 13.13
CA LEU A 95 -3.94 -1.73 12.95
C LEU A 95 -3.53 -0.56 12.04
N HIS A 96 -4.23 -0.37 10.93
CA HIS A 96 -3.96 0.73 10.00
C HIS A 96 -4.18 2.11 10.67
N ALA A 97 -5.28 2.28 11.41
CA ALA A 97 -5.58 3.52 12.12
C ALA A 97 -4.55 3.83 13.20
N PHE A 98 -4.15 2.81 13.97
CA PHE A 98 -3.10 2.92 14.98
C PHE A 98 -1.75 3.31 14.34
N SER A 99 -1.37 2.64 13.27
CA SER A 99 -0.15 2.92 12.51
C SER A 99 -0.15 4.35 11.97
N ALA A 100 -1.26 4.79 11.39
CA ALA A 100 -1.40 6.14 10.87
C ALA A 100 -1.22 7.20 11.98
N ALA A 101 -1.86 7.02 13.12
CA ALA A 101 -1.76 7.95 14.26
C ALA A 101 -0.33 8.02 14.82
N HIS A 102 0.33 6.87 14.96
CA HIS A 102 1.72 6.81 15.43
C HIS A 102 2.68 7.49 14.46
N ALA A 103 2.55 7.21 13.17
CA ALA A 103 3.33 7.81 12.11
C ALA A 103 3.16 9.34 12.08
N ASP A 104 1.92 9.83 12.13
CA ASP A 104 1.62 11.25 12.12
C ASP A 104 2.21 11.96 13.33
N ALA A 105 2.19 11.33 14.52
CA ALA A 105 2.83 11.85 15.72
C ALA A 105 4.36 11.92 15.60
N THR A 106 4.99 10.90 15.01
CA THR A 106 6.44 10.90 14.76
C THR A 106 6.84 11.99 13.76
N ILE A 107 6.12 12.09 12.65
CA ILE A 107 6.35 13.12 11.62
C ILE A 107 6.17 14.52 12.22
N ALA A 108 5.15 14.73 13.06
CA ALA A 108 4.94 16.04 13.71
C ALA A 108 6.10 16.41 14.63
N ALA A 109 6.61 15.46 15.40
CA ALA A 109 7.62 15.68 16.44
C ALA A 109 9.04 15.92 15.91
N LEU A 110 9.40 15.33 14.75
CA LEU A 110 10.79 15.31 14.28
C LEU A 110 11.01 16.24 13.07
N PRO A 111 12.17 16.91 12.95
CA PRO A 111 12.55 17.63 11.74
C PRO A 111 12.95 16.64 10.62
N LEU A 112 12.96 17.10 9.35
CA LEU A 112 13.29 16.21 8.20
C LEU A 112 14.69 15.64 8.23
N ASP A 113 15.64 16.31 8.85
CA ASP A 113 17.02 15.88 9.01
C ASP A 113 17.26 15.05 10.29
N ALA A 114 16.20 14.75 11.08
CA ALA A 114 16.31 13.89 12.24
C ALA A 114 16.97 12.55 11.84
N PRO A 115 18.07 12.16 12.52
CA PRO A 115 18.75 10.91 12.21
C PRO A 115 17.95 9.71 12.70
N GLY A 116 18.07 8.62 11.97
CA GLY A 116 17.50 7.31 12.29
C GLY A 116 18.36 6.20 11.75
N ARG A 117 18.07 4.96 12.16
CA ARG A 117 18.77 3.78 11.66
C ARG A 117 17.78 2.67 11.36
N VAL A 118 17.84 2.14 10.13
CA VAL A 118 17.03 0.99 9.68
C VAL A 118 17.86 -0.29 9.88
N PRO A 119 17.59 -1.08 10.94
CA PRO A 119 18.48 -2.19 11.32
C PRO A 119 18.49 -3.35 10.31
N TRP A 120 17.43 -3.50 9.51
CA TRP A 120 17.30 -4.54 8.48
C TRP A 120 17.83 -4.14 7.10
N TRP A 121 18.33 -2.91 6.93
CA TRP A 121 19.01 -2.52 5.71
C TRP A 121 20.51 -2.88 5.76
N ARG A 122 21.15 -2.89 4.59
CA ARG A 122 22.59 -3.08 4.52
C ARG A 122 23.31 -2.00 5.32
N PRO A 123 24.39 -2.32 6.06
CA PRO A 123 25.08 -1.38 6.95
C PRO A 123 25.42 -0.04 6.31
N GLU A 124 25.85 -0.04 5.04
CA GLU A 124 26.24 1.15 4.29
C GLU A 124 25.06 2.07 3.92
N SER A 125 23.84 1.59 4.03
CA SER A 125 22.62 2.33 3.74
C SER A 125 21.67 2.48 4.92
N ALA A 126 22.03 1.88 6.08
CA ALA A 126 21.16 1.80 7.26
C ALA A 126 20.95 3.16 7.95
N ASP A 127 21.96 4.04 7.94
CA ASP A 127 21.83 5.37 8.51
C ASP A 127 21.00 6.26 7.58
N VAL A 128 19.92 6.82 8.10
CA VAL A 128 18.90 7.55 7.35
C VAL A 128 18.52 8.85 8.03
N THR A 129 17.72 9.65 7.34
CA THR A 129 17.00 10.78 7.93
C THR A 129 15.50 10.55 7.82
N LEU A 130 14.69 11.30 8.57
CA LEU A 130 13.23 11.29 8.42
C LEU A 130 12.81 11.59 6.97
N HIS A 131 13.49 12.52 6.30
CA HIS A 131 13.24 12.81 4.88
C HIS A 131 13.36 11.55 4.01
N ARG A 132 14.47 10.81 4.16
CA ARG A 132 14.70 9.59 3.38
C ARG A 132 13.64 8.52 3.66
N VAL A 133 13.26 8.34 4.94
CA VAL A 133 12.21 7.40 5.33
C VAL A 133 10.85 7.80 4.78
N LEU A 134 10.50 9.10 4.80
CA LEU A 134 9.24 9.58 4.22
C LEU A 134 9.17 9.36 2.71
N VAL A 135 10.25 9.64 1.97
CA VAL A 135 10.32 9.35 0.52
C VAL A 135 10.14 7.86 0.27
N HIS A 136 10.81 7.01 1.07
CA HIS A 136 10.67 5.55 0.97
C HIS A 136 9.23 5.10 1.23
N LEU A 137 8.61 5.56 2.31
CA LEU A 137 7.24 5.17 2.67
C LEU A 137 6.18 5.70 1.69
N VAL A 138 6.37 6.89 1.12
CA VAL A 138 5.50 7.40 0.05
C VAL A 138 5.57 6.49 -1.16
N ALA A 139 6.78 6.10 -1.59
CA ALA A 139 6.97 5.20 -2.74
C ALA A 139 6.41 3.80 -2.47
N GLU A 140 6.66 3.24 -1.28
CA GLU A 140 6.20 1.92 -0.85
C GLU A 140 4.67 1.86 -0.77
N THR A 141 4.06 2.83 -0.08
CA THR A 141 2.60 2.88 0.06
C THR A 141 1.91 3.10 -1.29
N ALA A 142 2.44 3.99 -2.14
CA ALA A 142 1.90 4.22 -3.48
C ALA A 142 1.97 2.96 -4.36
N ARG A 143 3.08 2.21 -4.26
CA ARG A 143 3.23 0.93 -4.97
C ARG A 143 2.14 -0.07 -4.57
N HIS A 144 1.92 -0.24 -3.26
CA HIS A 144 0.92 -1.18 -2.75
C HIS A 144 -0.51 -0.70 -2.98
N ALA A 145 -0.77 0.61 -2.96
CA ALA A 145 -2.05 1.17 -3.35
C ALA A 145 -2.37 0.85 -4.82
N GLY A 146 -1.40 1.01 -5.74
CA GLY A 146 -1.57 0.62 -7.15
C GLY A 146 -1.77 -0.90 -7.36
N HIS A 147 -1.13 -1.76 -6.56
CA HIS A 147 -1.42 -3.20 -6.57
C HIS A 147 -2.88 -3.46 -6.14
N ALA A 148 -3.32 -2.83 -5.06
CA ALA A 148 -4.68 -2.98 -4.55
C ALA A 148 -5.74 -2.43 -5.51
N ASP A 149 -5.44 -1.37 -6.29
CA ASP A 149 -6.31 -0.85 -7.34
C ASP A 149 -6.65 -1.93 -8.37
N ILE A 150 -5.64 -2.61 -8.91
CA ILE A 150 -5.83 -3.67 -9.92
C ILE A 150 -6.56 -4.88 -9.31
N LEU A 151 -6.22 -5.27 -8.08
CA LEU A 151 -6.93 -6.36 -7.39
C LEU A 151 -8.39 -6.02 -7.17
N ARG A 152 -8.69 -4.79 -6.76
CA ARG A 152 -10.05 -4.32 -6.52
C ARG A 152 -10.90 -4.33 -7.80
N GLU A 153 -10.34 -3.83 -8.90
CA GLU A 153 -10.99 -3.90 -10.21
C GLU A 153 -11.30 -5.34 -10.63
N THR A 154 -10.39 -6.29 -10.33
CA THR A 154 -10.59 -7.71 -10.63
C THR A 154 -11.70 -8.35 -9.79
N ILE A 155 -11.95 -7.85 -8.56
CA ILE A 155 -12.96 -8.41 -7.65
C ILE A 155 -14.37 -7.98 -8.06
N ASP A 156 -14.60 -6.68 -8.21
CA ASP A 156 -15.93 -6.10 -8.36
C ASP A 156 -16.04 -4.98 -9.41
N GLY A 157 -14.96 -4.74 -10.16
CA GLY A 157 -14.92 -3.70 -11.20
C GLY A 157 -14.78 -2.28 -10.66
N ALA A 158 -14.60 -2.11 -9.34
CA ALA A 158 -14.38 -0.77 -8.77
C ALA A 158 -13.02 -0.24 -9.17
N VAL A 159 -13.00 0.97 -9.73
CA VAL A 159 -11.79 1.63 -10.25
C VAL A 159 -11.61 3.02 -9.64
N GLY A 160 -10.40 3.55 -9.73
CA GLY A 160 -10.06 4.89 -9.26
C GLY A 160 -9.30 4.91 -7.94
N SER A 161 -8.54 5.99 -7.73
CA SER A 161 -7.66 6.12 -6.58
C SER A 161 -8.44 6.28 -5.27
N ARG A 162 -9.55 7.03 -5.29
CA ARG A 162 -10.41 7.29 -4.12
C ARG A 162 -11.87 7.42 -4.53
N PRO A 163 -12.82 7.10 -3.65
CA PRO A 163 -14.25 7.19 -3.96
C PRO A 163 -14.74 8.60 -4.31
N ASP A 164 -14.14 9.64 -3.69
CA ASP A 164 -14.47 11.06 -3.87
C ASP A 164 -13.66 11.75 -4.98
N ASP A 165 -12.53 11.14 -5.39
CA ASP A 165 -11.67 11.62 -6.46
C ASP A 165 -11.06 10.43 -7.22
N PRO A 166 -11.83 9.79 -8.09
CA PRO A 166 -11.39 8.58 -8.79
C PRO A 166 -10.33 8.86 -9.87
N ASN A 167 -10.16 10.11 -10.30
CA ASN A 167 -9.25 10.52 -11.37
C ASN A 167 -9.45 9.70 -12.68
N LEU A 168 -10.70 9.50 -13.06
CA LEU A 168 -11.09 8.67 -14.19
C LEU A 168 -11.69 9.50 -15.31
N PRO A 169 -11.36 9.20 -16.59
CA PRO A 169 -11.91 9.93 -17.74
C PRO A 169 -13.35 9.52 -18.11
N PHE A 170 -13.82 8.35 -17.63
CA PHE A 170 -15.13 7.80 -17.95
C PHE A 170 -15.87 7.40 -16.68
N HIS A 171 -17.22 7.56 -16.71
CA HIS A 171 -18.12 7.23 -15.61
C HIS A 171 -19.19 6.20 -15.99
N ASP A 172 -19.19 5.71 -17.23
CA ASP A 172 -20.14 4.70 -17.73
C ASP A 172 -19.43 3.44 -18.27
N GLY A 173 -20.13 2.30 -18.20
CA GLY A 173 -19.61 1.00 -18.60
C GLY A 173 -19.42 0.85 -20.12
N ASP A 174 -20.21 1.56 -20.93
CA ASP A 174 -20.12 1.45 -22.40
C ASP A 174 -18.86 2.14 -22.90
N ALA A 175 -18.51 3.31 -22.34
CA ALA A 175 -17.26 4.01 -22.65
C ALA A 175 -16.03 3.16 -22.26
N TRP A 176 -16.06 2.50 -21.09
CA TRP A 176 -15.01 1.57 -20.68
C TRP A 176 -14.90 0.36 -21.60
N SER A 177 -16.02 -0.23 -22.01
CA SER A 177 -16.05 -1.37 -22.94
C SER A 177 -15.47 -1.00 -24.30
N ALA A 178 -15.84 0.17 -24.85
CA ALA A 178 -15.30 0.67 -26.10
C ALA A 178 -13.80 0.99 -26.02
N TYR A 179 -13.35 1.56 -24.88
CA TYR A 179 -11.94 1.82 -24.64
C TYR A 179 -11.13 0.51 -24.58
N ARG A 180 -11.60 -0.49 -23.80
CA ARG A 180 -10.96 -1.79 -23.68
C ARG A 180 -10.85 -2.50 -25.05
N ALA A 181 -11.91 -2.45 -25.88
CA ALA A 181 -11.88 -3.05 -27.20
C ALA A 181 -10.78 -2.42 -28.09
N ARG A 182 -10.61 -1.09 -28.04
CA ARG A 182 -9.55 -0.40 -28.78
C ARG A 182 -8.14 -0.81 -28.31
N VAL A 183 -7.94 -0.97 -26.99
CA VAL A 183 -6.67 -1.42 -26.41
C VAL A 183 -6.35 -2.84 -26.88
N GLU A 184 -7.34 -3.73 -26.86
CA GLU A 184 -7.20 -5.13 -27.33
C GLU A 184 -6.85 -5.20 -28.82
N ASP A 185 -7.55 -4.41 -29.66
CA ASP A 185 -7.31 -4.36 -31.10
C ASP A 185 -5.89 -3.85 -31.42
N ALA A 186 -5.44 -2.83 -30.72
CA ALA A 186 -4.07 -2.33 -30.85
C ALA A 186 -3.02 -3.39 -30.48
N ALA A 187 -3.25 -4.15 -29.39
CA ALA A 187 -2.36 -5.21 -28.95
C ALA A 187 -2.29 -6.35 -29.99
N ARG A 188 -3.43 -6.80 -30.53
CA ARG A 188 -3.51 -7.82 -31.58
C ARG A 188 -2.81 -7.38 -32.87
N THR A 189 -3.04 -6.12 -33.26
CA THR A 189 -2.39 -5.55 -34.45
C THR A 189 -0.87 -5.50 -34.30
N ALA A 190 -0.38 -5.14 -33.12
CA ALA A 190 1.06 -5.12 -32.84
C ALA A 190 1.67 -6.53 -32.85
N ALA A 191 0.98 -7.53 -32.29
CA ALA A 191 1.43 -8.93 -32.30
C ALA A 191 1.50 -9.50 -33.71
N GLY A 192 0.55 -9.17 -34.61
CA GLY A 192 0.56 -9.61 -36.01
C GLY A 192 1.71 -9.04 -36.83
N ARG A 193 2.29 -7.89 -36.44
CA ARG A 193 3.48 -7.31 -37.10
C ARG A 193 4.78 -8.01 -36.72
N GLY A 194 4.85 -8.62 -35.54
CA GLY A 194 6.04 -9.32 -35.04
C GLY A 194 6.26 -10.70 -35.65
N THR A 195 5.26 -11.28 -36.33
CA THR A 195 5.34 -12.60 -36.98
C THR A 195 5.66 -12.55 -38.49
N ALA A 196 5.84 -11.34 -39.05
CA ALA A 196 6.08 -11.13 -40.48
C ALA A 196 7.55 -10.68 -40.79
N GLY A 197 8.49 -10.92 -39.85
CA GLY A 197 9.90 -10.60 -40.01
C GLY A 197 10.82 -11.83 -40.05
#